data_e7cd851a926d78707124752e17c5bedb
#
_entry.id   e7cd851a926d78707124752e17c5bedb
#
_cell.length_a   1.000
_cell.length_b   1.000
_cell.length_c   1.000
_cell.angle_alpha   90.00
_cell.angle_beta   90.00
_cell.angle_gamma   90.00
#
_symmetry.space_group_name_H-M   'P 1'
#
loop_
_entity.id
_entity.type
_entity.pdbx_description
1 polymer ?
#
loop_
_entity_poly.entity_id
_entity_poly.type
_entity_poly.pdbx_seq_one_letter_code
_entity_poly.pdbx_strand_id
1 'polypeptide(L)'
;MRAITALLLLCVSAFSFAAPAEEPQSNGNDQLAQLLFNDPNSPRTGAKEPKLTIVSFTDYNCPYCKQFDPLLEKIVHDNPDIQLIVKLLPFKGQSSVNAAKIALSTWRQQPDKFWALHQRLMAKKGYHDDASINYVQDRKSVV
;
A
#
# COMPACT_ATOMS: atom_id res chain seq x y z
N MET A 1 -57.70 36.42 55.37
CA MET A 1 -58.28 36.79 54.05
C MET A 1 -57.14 36.98 53.08
N ARG A 2 -57.31 36.43 51.90
CA ARG A 2 -56.44 36.47 50.74
C ARG A 2 -55.28 35.47 50.71
N ALA A 3 -55.58 34.32 50.12
CA ALA A 3 -54.69 33.32 49.64
C ALA A 3 -53.92 33.83 48.44
N ILE A 4 -52.57 33.61 48.42
CA ILE A 4 -51.72 33.76 47.24
C ILE A 4 -51.16 32.38 46.89
N THR A 5 -51.79 31.80 45.90
CA THR A 5 -51.35 30.54 45.31
C THR A 5 -50.09 30.82 44.45
N ALA A 6 -48.93 30.34 44.90
CA ALA A 6 -47.70 30.37 44.12
C ALA A 6 -47.67 29.13 43.21
N LEU A 7 -47.81 29.35 41.92
CA LEU A 7 -47.68 28.36 40.87
C LEU A 7 -46.20 28.12 40.56
N LEU A 8 -45.66 27.03 41.06
CA LEU A 8 -44.30 26.56 40.75
C LEU A 8 -44.33 25.87 39.39
N LEU A 9 -43.85 26.58 38.38
CA LEU A 9 -43.54 26.03 37.05
C LEU A 9 -42.22 25.23 37.14
N LEU A 10 -42.34 23.87 37.13
CA LEU A 10 -41.24 22.96 36.97
C LEU A 10 -40.83 22.94 35.47
N CYS A 11 -39.76 23.67 35.12
CA CYS A 11 -39.07 23.47 33.83
C CYS A 11 -38.27 22.18 33.89
N VAL A 12 -38.82 21.09 33.36
CA VAL A 12 -38.07 19.87 33.07
C VAL A 12 -37.31 20.10 31.78
N SER A 13 -36.07 20.49 31.91
CA SER A 13 -35.09 20.53 30.77
C SER A 13 -34.76 19.11 30.40
N ALA A 14 -35.35 18.60 29.32
CA ALA A 14 -34.95 17.35 28.71
C ALA A 14 -33.54 17.53 28.13
N PHE A 15 -32.52 17.09 28.87
CA PHE A 15 -31.18 16.88 28.34
C PHE A 15 -31.23 15.70 27.39
N SER A 16 -31.40 15.97 26.08
CA SER A 16 -31.18 14.97 25.05
C SER A 16 -29.68 14.63 25.04
N PHE A 17 -29.31 13.53 25.67
CA PHE A 17 -28.04 12.90 25.46
C PHE A 17 -28.03 12.37 24.02
N ALA A 18 -27.47 13.14 23.09
CA ALA A 18 -27.06 12.60 21.81
C ALA A 18 -25.93 11.58 22.08
N ALA A 19 -26.27 10.30 21.97
CA ALA A 19 -25.24 9.25 21.95
C ALA A 19 -24.24 9.56 20.83
N PRO A 20 -22.92 9.52 21.10
CA PRO A 20 -21.95 9.63 20.03
C PRO A 20 -22.25 8.50 19.02
N ALA A 21 -22.40 8.85 17.75
CA ALA A 21 -22.49 7.86 16.69
C ALA A 21 -21.23 6.99 16.80
N GLU A 22 -21.40 5.70 17.14
CA GLU A 22 -20.33 4.72 17.05
C GLU A 22 -19.90 4.69 15.58
N GLU A 23 -18.70 5.22 15.29
CA GLU A 23 -18.04 4.96 14.03
C GLU A 23 -17.94 3.42 13.90
N PRO A 24 -18.29 2.84 12.74
CA PRO A 24 -18.18 1.41 12.55
C PRO A 24 -16.73 1.02 12.82
N GLN A 25 -16.49 0.31 13.92
CA GLN A 25 -15.18 -0.27 14.25
C GLN A 25 -14.85 -1.23 13.11
N SER A 26 -13.98 -0.78 12.18
CA SER A 26 -13.52 -1.64 11.11
C SER A 26 -12.80 -2.81 11.77
N ASN A 27 -13.30 -4.02 11.54
CA ASN A 27 -12.70 -5.24 12.04
C ASN A 27 -11.23 -5.27 11.60
N GLY A 28 -10.32 -5.82 12.41
CA GLY A 28 -8.90 -5.91 12.05
C GLY A 28 -8.65 -6.55 10.67
N ASN A 29 -9.58 -7.40 10.22
CA ASN A 29 -9.58 -7.97 8.86
C ASN A 29 -9.84 -6.91 7.78
N ASP A 30 -10.72 -5.93 8.02
CA ASP A 30 -11.00 -4.87 7.06
C ASP A 30 -9.81 -3.93 6.92
N GLN A 31 -9.15 -3.61 8.04
CA GLN A 31 -7.91 -2.82 8.03
C GLN A 31 -6.79 -3.53 7.29
N LEU A 32 -6.62 -4.82 7.53
CA LEU A 32 -5.64 -5.64 6.81
C LEU A 32 -5.95 -5.70 5.32
N ALA A 33 -7.20 -5.89 4.94
CA ALA A 33 -7.62 -5.89 3.55
C ALA A 33 -7.33 -4.55 2.87
N GLN A 34 -7.59 -3.41 3.54
CA GLN A 34 -7.25 -2.08 3.03
C GLN A 34 -5.73 -1.93 2.81
N LEU A 35 -4.93 -2.36 3.78
CA LEU A 35 -3.45 -2.31 3.65
C LEU A 35 -2.92 -3.21 2.53
N LEU A 36 -3.51 -4.38 2.34
CA LEU A 36 -3.05 -5.32 1.31
C LEU A 36 -3.48 -4.90 -0.10
N PHE A 37 -4.75 -4.53 -0.28
CA PHE A 37 -5.35 -4.38 -1.60
C PHE A 37 -5.54 -2.94 -2.05
N ASN A 38 -5.72 -1.99 -1.12
CA ASN A 38 -6.11 -0.62 -1.45
C ASN A 38 -5.05 0.44 -1.12
N ASP A 39 -3.87 0.07 -0.63
CA ASP A 39 -2.80 1.02 -0.36
C ASP A 39 -2.28 1.64 -1.66
N PRO A 40 -2.44 2.96 -1.88
CA PRO A 40 -2.00 3.64 -3.10
C PRO A 40 -0.47 3.69 -3.26
N ASN A 41 0.27 3.48 -2.16
CA ASN A 41 1.73 3.45 -2.18
C ASN A 41 2.28 2.10 -2.65
N SER A 42 1.42 1.11 -2.86
CA SER A 42 1.84 -0.20 -3.35
C SER A 42 1.76 -0.25 -4.87
N PRO A 43 2.90 -0.47 -5.54
CA PRO A 43 2.93 -0.65 -6.99
C PRO A 43 2.02 -1.78 -7.43
N ARG A 44 1.28 -1.55 -8.52
CA ARG A 44 0.35 -2.53 -9.07
C ARG A 44 0.32 -2.50 -10.59
N THR A 45 0.06 -3.64 -11.19
CA THR A 45 -0.07 -3.82 -12.64
C THR A 45 -1.10 -4.88 -12.98
N GLY A 46 -1.50 -4.97 -14.25
CA GLY A 46 -2.50 -5.92 -14.74
C GLY A 46 -3.91 -5.35 -14.74
N ALA A 47 -4.90 -6.18 -14.48
CA ALA A 47 -6.30 -5.82 -14.55
C ALA A 47 -6.69 -4.65 -13.63
N LYS A 48 -7.48 -3.71 -14.14
CA LYS A 48 -8.09 -2.64 -13.31
C LYS A 48 -9.27 -3.16 -12.49
N GLU A 49 -10.01 -4.10 -13.06
CA GLU A 49 -11.13 -4.81 -12.41
C GLU A 49 -10.79 -6.32 -12.39
N PRO A 50 -9.94 -6.76 -11.47
CA PRO A 50 -9.42 -8.11 -11.48
C PRO A 50 -10.44 -9.13 -10.98
N LYS A 51 -10.44 -10.33 -11.58
CA LYS A 51 -11.07 -11.52 -11.00
C LYS A 51 -10.17 -12.18 -9.95
N LEU A 52 -8.85 -11.98 -10.06
CA LEU A 52 -7.86 -12.46 -9.11
C LEU A 52 -6.82 -11.38 -8.85
N THR A 53 -6.53 -11.13 -7.57
CA THR A 53 -5.43 -10.26 -7.14
C THR A 53 -4.36 -11.07 -6.46
N ILE A 54 -3.12 -10.95 -6.95
CA ILE A 54 -1.92 -11.52 -6.34
C ILE A 54 -1.22 -10.42 -5.57
N VAL A 55 -0.95 -10.63 -4.29
CA VAL A 55 -0.11 -9.75 -3.47
C VAL A 55 1.24 -10.42 -3.27
N SER A 56 2.30 -9.86 -3.84
CA SER A 56 3.66 -10.38 -3.72
C SER A 56 4.47 -9.54 -2.74
N PHE A 57 4.98 -10.18 -1.69
CA PHE A 57 5.97 -9.59 -0.78
C PHE A 57 7.36 -9.94 -1.27
N THR A 58 8.18 -8.93 -1.57
CA THR A 58 9.46 -9.15 -2.26
C THR A 58 10.58 -8.26 -1.73
N ASP A 59 11.83 -8.72 -1.92
CA ASP A 59 13.07 -8.01 -1.59
C ASP A 59 14.04 -8.08 -2.76
N TYR A 60 14.60 -6.94 -3.16
CA TYR A 60 15.53 -6.83 -4.30
C TYR A 60 16.89 -7.54 -4.10
N ASN A 61 17.19 -8.00 -2.88
CA ASN A 61 18.39 -8.79 -2.58
C ASN A 61 18.08 -10.27 -2.31
N CYS A 62 16.81 -10.67 -2.34
CA CYS A 62 16.43 -12.05 -2.14
C CYS A 62 16.59 -12.85 -3.44
N PRO A 63 17.48 -13.87 -3.49
CA PRO A 63 17.70 -14.64 -4.70
C PRO A 63 16.44 -15.36 -5.23
N TYR A 64 15.63 -15.88 -4.32
CA TYR A 64 14.36 -16.55 -4.69
C TYR A 64 13.32 -15.56 -5.21
N CYS A 65 13.25 -14.35 -4.62
CA CYS A 65 12.38 -13.31 -5.12
C CYS A 65 12.76 -12.93 -6.56
N LYS A 66 14.06 -12.76 -6.83
CA LYS A 66 14.58 -12.48 -8.18
C LYS A 66 14.26 -13.56 -9.21
N GLN A 67 14.20 -14.81 -8.79
CA GLN A 67 13.83 -15.92 -9.67
C GLN A 67 12.31 -16.00 -9.91
N PHE A 68 11.53 -15.66 -8.89
CA PHE A 68 10.07 -15.79 -8.93
C PHE A 68 9.39 -14.61 -9.62
N ASP A 69 9.93 -13.43 -9.49
CA ASP A 69 9.33 -12.19 -10.00
C ASP A 69 9.02 -12.21 -11.50
N PRO A 70 9.94 -12.65 -12.40
CA PRO A 70 9.64 -12.76 -13.82
C PRO A 70 8.50 -13.74 -14.15
N LEU A 71 8.29 -14.75 -13.30
CA LEU A 71 7.19 -15.72 -13.47
C LEU A 71 5.85 -15.05 -13.12
N LEU A 72 5.82 -14.21 -12.08
CA LEU A 72 4.63 -13.42 -11.75
C LEU A 72 4.29 -12.41 -12.84
N GLU A 73 5.29 -11.70 -13.37
CA GLU A 73 5.09 -10.77 -14.48
C GLU A 73 4.50 -11.50 -15.70
N LYS A 74 5.05 -12.68 -16.03
CA LYS A 74 4.52 -13.51 -17.13
C LYS A 74 3.08 -13.94 -16.88
N ILE A 75 2.74 -14.39 -15.66
CA ILE A 75 1.37 -14.78 -15.30
C ILE A 75 0.39 -13.62 -15.53
N VAL A 76 0.75 -12.42 -15.09
CA VAL A 76 -0.10 -11.23 -15.25
C VAL A 76 -0.21 -10.83 -16.72
N HIS A 77 0.89 -10.91 -17.48
CA HIS A 77 0.88 -10.60 -18.91
C HIS A 77 -0.03 -11.57 -19.69
N ASP A 78 0.01 -12.85 -19.37
CA ASP A 78 -0.73 -13.88 -20.09
C ASP A 78 -2.21 -13.98 -19.65
N ASN A 79 -2.59 -13.31 -18.55
CA ASN A 79 -3.94 -13.41 -17.98
C ASN A 79 -4.50 -12.00 -17.70
N PRO A 80 -5.33 -11.46 -18.59
CA PRO A 80 -5.85 -10.09 -18.49
C PRO A 80 -6.78 -9.85 -17.30
N ASP A 81 -7.23 -10.89 -16.62
CA ASP A 81 -8.12 -10.84 -15.45
C ASP A 81 -7.36 -10.78 -14.12
N ILE A 82 -6.01 -10.83 -14.16
CA ILE A 82 -5.16 -10.84 -12.96
C ILE A 82 -4.56 -9.47 -12.70
N GLN A 83 -4.56 -9.07 -11.43
CA GLN A 83 -3.80 -7.93 -10.93
C GLN A 83 -2.68 -8.41 -10.02
N LEU A 84 -1.49 -7.82 -10.16
CA LEU A 84 -0.36 -7.98 -9.24
C LEU A 84 -0.18 -6.70 -8.43
N ILE A 85 -0.10 -6.84 -7.11
CA ILE A 85 0.29 -5.80 -6.16
C ILE A 85 1.63 -6.20 -5.55
N VAL A 86 2.62 -5.32 -5.64
CA VAL A 86 3.94 -5.55 -5.07
C VAL A 86 4.08 -4.83 -3.74
N LYS A 87 4.43 -5.59 -2.69
CA LYS A 87 4.77 -5.09 -1.37
C LYS A 87 6.27 -5.27 -1.13
N LEU A 88 7.01 -4.17 -1.09
CA LEU A 88 8.45 -4.24 -0.83
C LEU A 88 8.68 -4.50 0.66
N LEU A 89 9.28 -5.64 0.98
CA LEU A 89 9.62 -6.09 2.32
C LEU A 89 11.15 -6.28 2.41
N PRO A 90 11.91 -5.22 2.74
CA PRO A 90 13.37 -5.24 2.71
C PRO A 90 13.97 -5.94 3.94
N PHE A 91 14.03 -7.28 3.94
CA PHE A 91 14.52 -8.08 5.05
C PHE A 91 15.99 -8.51 4.92
N LYS A 92 16.64 -8.23 3.78
CA LYS A 92 18.04 -8.61 3.51
C LYS A 92 19.07 -7.52 3.87
N GLY A 93 18.72 -6.59 4.75
CA GLY A 93 19.63 -5.56 5.28
C GLY A 93 19.48 -4.18 4.63
N GLN A 94 20.43 -3.29 4.95
CA GLN A 94 20.33 -1.86 4.61
C GLN A 94 20.25 -1.60 3.10
N SER A 95 20.98 -2.35 2.29
CA SER A 95 20.94 -2.20 0.83
C SER A 95 19.56 -2.54 0.23
N SER A 96 18.85 -3.51 0.84
CA SER A 96 17.45 -3.80 0.48
C SER A 96 16.53 -2.62 0.82
N VAL A 97 16.74 -2.00 1.99
CA VAL A 97 15.99 -0.80 2.40
C VAL A 97 16.24 0.34 1.41
N ASN A 98 17.50 0.57 1.02
CA ASN A 98 17.85 1.62 0.07
C ASN A 98 17.21 1.38 -1.30
N ALA A 99 17.27 0.15 -1.82
CA ALA A 99 16.65 -0.23 -3.08
C ALA A 99 15.10 -0.06 -3.04
N ALA A 100 14.46 -0.49 -1.94
CA ALA A 100 13.03 -0.33 -1.75
C ALA A 100 12.60 1.14 -1.70
N LYS A 101 13.34 2.00 -0.98
CA LYS A 101 13.07 3.44 -0.92
C LYS A 101 13.10 4.10 -2.30
N ILE A 102 14.10 3.76 -3.11
CA ILE A 102 14.22 4.29 -4.47
C ILE A 102 13.06 3.81 -5.35
N ALA A 103 12.73 2.53 -5.29
CA ALA A 103 11.62 1.97 -6.06
C ALA A 103 10.27 2.63 -5.67
N LEU A 104 9.97 2.76 -4.38
CA LEU A 104 8.73 3.40 -3.91
C LEU A 104 8.71 4.91 -4.21
N SER A 105 9.83 5.60 -4.10
CA SER A 105 9.94 6.99 -4.53
C SER A 105 9.61 7.14 -6.01
N THR A 106 10.08 6.19 -6.83
CA THR A 106 9.74 6.15 -8.26
C THR A 106 8.28 5.92 -8.50
N TRP A 107 7.67 4.97 -7.80
CA TRP A 107 6.24 4.72 -7.91
C TRP A 107 5.41 5.97 -7.60
N ARG A 108 5.76 6.71 -6.56
CA ARG A 108 5.04 7.91 -6.14
C ARG A 108 5.19 9.10 -7.09
N GLN A 109 6.39 9.28 -7.67
CA GLN A 109 6.70 10.46 -8.45
C GLN A 109 6.56 10.22 -9.97
N GLN A 110 6.87 9.02 -10.44
CA GLN A 110 6.91 8.62 -11.84
C GLN A 110 6.46 7.17 -12.00
N PRO A 111 5.17 6.85 -11.75
CA PRO A 111 4.67 5.47 -11.71
C PRO A 111 4.86 4.72 -13.02
N ASP A 112 4.86 5.42 -14.16
CA ASP A 112 5.15 4.89 -15.50
C ASP A 112 6.57 4.31 -15.62
N LYS A 113 7.53 4.78 -14.82
CA LYS A 113 8.91 4.30 -14.82
C LYS A 113 9.17 3.19 -13.80
N PHE A 114 8.24 2.92 -12.92
CA PHE A 114 8.45 1.97 -11.84
C PHE A 114 8.78 0.56 -12.35
N TRP A 115 8.02 0.03 -13.31
CA TRP A 115 8.20 -1.36 -13.76
C TRP A 115 9.55 -1.57 -14.43
N ALA A 116 10.00 -0.64 -15.24
CA ALA A 116 11.33 -0.70 -15.85
C ALA A 116 12.46 -0.67 -14.80
N LEU A 117 12.30 0.11 -13.72
CA LEU A 117 13.23 0.13 -12.60
C LEU A 117 13.17 -1.18 -11.81
N HIS A 118 11.98 -1.65 -11.48
CA HIS A 118 11.73 -2.88 -10.74
C HIS A 118 12.40 -4.09 -11.41
N GLN A 119 12.17 -4.28 -12.70
CA GLN A 119 12.78 -5.34 -13.49
C GLN A 119 14.32 -5.28 -13.48
N ARG A 120 14.92 -4.07 -13.58
CA ARG A 120 16.37 -3.91 -13.48
C ARG A 120 16.91 -4.27 -12.10
N LEU A 121 16.21 -3.88 -11.04
CA LEU A 121 16.59 -4.23 -9.67
C LEU A 121 16.51 -5.73 -9.44
N MET A 122 15.46 -6.40 -9.95
CA MET A 122 15.31 -7.86 -9.87
C MET A 122 16.34 -8.61 -10.73
N ALA A 123 16.66 -8.11 -11.92
CA ALA A 123 17.60 -8.77 -12.84
C ALA A 123 19.07 -8.72 -12.39
N LYS A 124 19.45 -7.80 -11.48
CA LYS A 124 20.82 -7.70 -11.00
C LYS A 124 21.22 -8.96 -10.22
N LYS A 125 22.30 -9.62 -10.64
CA LYS A 125 22.88 -10.75 -9.91
C LYS A 125 23.54 -10.29 -8.60
N GLY A 126 23.42 -11.08 -7.55
CA GLY A 126 23.98 -10.78 -6.24
C GLY A 126 23.24 -9.66 -5.50
N TYR A 127 23.88 -9.14 -4.46
CA TYR A 127 23.32 -8.04 -3.64
C TYR A 127 23.49 -6.69 -4.35
N HIS A 128 22.54 -5.81 -4.06
CA HIS A 128 22.70 -4.39 -4.39
C HIS A 128 23.65 -3.74 -3.40
N ASP A 129 24.53 -2.90 -3.91
CA ASP A 129 25.29 -1.91 -3.17
C ASP A 129 24.84 -0.50 -3.58
N ASP A 130 25.26 0.52 -2.86
CA ASP A 130 24.82 1.90 -3.14
C ASP A 130 25.22 2.35 -4.54
N ALA A 131 26.38 1.92 -5.04
CA ALA A 131 26.84 2.23 -6.40
C ALA A 131 25.93 1.60 -7.46
N SER A 132 25.53 0.34 -7.28
CA SER A 132 24.63 -0.35 -8.21
C SER A 132 23.22 0.20 -8.18
N ILE A 133 22.75 0.65 -7.02
CA ILE A 133 21.44 1.27 -6.87
C ILE A 133 21.41 2.61 -7.60
N ASN A 134 22.42 3.46 -7.40
CA ASN A 134 22.58 4.74 -8.08
C ASN A 134 22.69 4.55 -9.59
N TYR A 135 23.49 3.60 -10.06
CA TYR A 135 23.59 3.27 -11.48
C TYR A 135 22.26 2.87 -12.12
N VAL A 136 21.47 2.07 -11.44
CA VAL A 136 20.14 1.67 -11.93
C VAL A 136 19.18 2.86 -11.96
N GLN A 137 19.34 3.80 -11.01
CA GLN A 137 18.55 5.02 -10.95
C GLN A 137 18.92 6.01 -12.05
N ASP A 138 20.23 6.22 -12.31
CA ASP A 138 20.72 7.19 -13.31
C ASP A 138 20.33 6.80 -14.74
N ARG A 139 20.30 5.51 -15.07
CA ARG A 139 19.80 5.01 -16.37
C ARG A 139 18.32 5.32 -16.63
N LYS A 140 17.61 5.80 -15.65
CA LYS A 140 16.27 6.33 -15.73
C LYS A 140 16.21 7.71 -16.42
N SER A 141 17.28 8.49 -16.32
CA SER A 141 17.34 9.87 -16.82
C SER A 141 17.68 9.94 -18.33
N VAL A 142 17.97 8.81 -18.96
CA VAL A 142 18.51 8.73 -20.33
C VAL A 142 17.56 8.07 -21.33
N VAL A 143 16.25 8.02 -21.02
CA VAL A 143 15.25 7.60 -22.01
C VAL A 143 14.10 8.59 -22.02
#